data_9a05c84b843326ccf97f2a43ce407b30
#
_entry.id   9a05c84b843326ccf97f2a43ce407b30
#
_cell.length_a   1.000
_cell.length_b   1.000
_cell.length_c   1.000
_cell.angle_alpha   90.00
_cell.angle_beta   90.00
_cell.angle_gamma   90.00
#
_symmetry.space_group_name_H-M   'P 1'
#
loop_
_entity.id
_entity.type
_entity.pdbx_description
1 polymer ?
#
loop_
_entity_poly.entity_id
_entity_poly.type
_entity_poly.pdbx_seq_one_letter_code
_entity_poly.pdbx_strand_id
1 'polypeptide(L)'
;MMKQRKIELLAPAKNLECGIEAVNHGADAVYIGAPKFGARAAAVNSLEDIAALVAYAHLYNVRIYVTVNTILKEEELAETEKMIWELYRIGVDALIVQDMGITRLNLPPIPLHGSTQMDNRTPEKVRFLADAGFRQVVLARELSLQEIRRIHETCPETPLEVFVHGALCVSYSGQCYVSQACFGRSANRGECAQFCRLPFSLVDADGKTIVRDKHLLSLKDLNQSEVLEDLLDAGASSLKIEGRLKDVSYVKNVTAAYRSKLDAIFARRKEYVRASSGTCRFDFTPRLDKSFSRGFTHYFLQGRDREISSFDTPKSLGEEMGTMKEQRGNYLTVAGVKPFHNGDGVCFLDEQGRLQGFRINRVDGNKLYPAGDVPRIKPRTRLFRNFDQEFERILARKSAERKIGVGWELADTPSGFALTAADEDGNRITLSFLYPKELARTPQSENLRTQLGKLGNTPFEVMPLGGTDSPSATTAPVSYTHLRAHET
;
A
#
# COMPACT_ATOMS: atom_id res chain seq x y z
N MET A 1 -4.96 2.72 31.90
CA MET A 1 -5.24 2.85 30.45
C MET A 1 -4.66 1.62 29.75
N MET A 2 -5.42 0.93 28.89
CA MET A 2 -4.87 -0.14 28.07
C MET A 2 -3.80 0.46 27.13
N LYS A 3 -2.63 -0.19 27.06
CA LYS A 3 -1.56 0.26 26.15
C LYS A 3 -2.05 0.04 24.72
N GLN A 4 -2.28 1.12 23.97
CA GLN A 4 -2.67 1.05 22.57
C GLN A 4 -1.52 0.54 21.71
N ARG A 5 -1.81 -0.35 20.76
CA ARG A 5 -0.86 -0.88 19.80
C ARG A 5 -1.00 -0.12 18.46
N LYS A 6 0.07 0.52 18.04
CA LYS A 6 0.13 1.15 16.72
C LYS A 6 0.19 0.10 15.62
N ILE A 7 -0.69 0.21 14.65
CA ILE A 7 -0.78 -0.67 13.48
C ILE A 7 -0.40 0.13 12.24
N GLU A 8 0.53 -0.43 11.47
CA GLU A 8 1.11 0.18 10.28
C GLU A 8 0.59 -0.50 9.01
N LEU A 9 0.03 0.27 8.09
CA LEU A 9 -0.24 -0.14 6.71
C LEU A 9 0.95 0.27 5.84
N LEU A 10 1.72 -0.71 5.38
CA LEU A 10 2.94 -0.51 4.59
C LEU A 10 2.66 -0.70 3.10
N ALA A 11 2.67 0.39 2.34
CA ALA A 11 2.38 0.39 0.91
C ALA A 11 3.65 0.40 0.05
N PRO A 12 3.61 -0.19 -1.17
CA PRO A 12 4.72 -0.19 -2.11
C PRO A 12 4.80 1.13 -2.89
N ALA A 13 6.03 1.56 -3.22
CA ALA A 13 6.27 2.59 -4.20
C ALA A 13 7.25 2.11 -5.28
N LYS A 14 6.86 2.27 -6.54
CA LYS A 14 7.73 2.08 -7.70
C LYS A 14 8.63 3.29 -7.91
N ASN A 15 8.07 4.47 -7.70
CA ASN A 15 8.69 5.78 -7.89
C ASN A 15 8.06 6.81 -6.93
N LEU A 16 8.51 8.06 -6.99
CA LEU A 16 8.02 9.17 -6.17
C LEU A 16 6.51 9.35 -6.25
N GLU A 17 5.92 9.33 -7.46
CA GLU A 17 4.47 9.48 -7.66
C GLU A 17 3.68 8.39 -6.90
N CYS A 18 4.07 7.12 -7.07
CA CYS A 18 3.44 6.01 -6.34
C CYS A 18 3.56 6.18 -4.83
N GLY A 19 4.68 6.71 -4.34
CA GLY A 19 4.92 6.97 -2.92
C GLY A 19 3.99 8.06 -2.37
N ILE A 20 3.90 9.19 -3.04
CA ILE A 20 2.99 10.29 -2.67
C ILE A 20 1.53 9.80 -2.65
N GLU A 21 1.13 9.07 -3.68
CA GLU A 21 -0.24 8.54 -3.76
C GLU A 21 -0.52 7.45 -2.72
N ALA A 22 0.47 6.65 -2.32
CA ALA A 22 0.34 5.74 -1.19
C ALA A 22 0.05 6.49 0.11
N VAL A 23 0.77 7.60 0.39
CA VAL A 23 0.55 8.48 1.54
C VAL A 23 -0.87 9.04 1.51
N ASN A 24 -1.30 9.61 0.39
CA ASN A 24 -2.63 10.23 0.22
C ASN A 24 -3.76 9.21 0.41
N HIS A 25 -3.54 7.94 0.00
CA HIS A 25 -4.52 6.86 0.10
C HIS A 25 -4.43 6.06 1.41
N GLY A 26 -3.67 6.55 2.41
CA GLY A 26 -3.76 6.09 3.79
C GLY A 26 -2.69 5.10 4.23
N ALA A 27 -1.56 5.02 3.55
CA ALA A 27 -0.39 4.31 4.06
C ALA A 27 0.13 4.97 5.35
N ASP A 28 0.58 4.14 6.29
CA ASP A 28 1.28 4.57 7.51
C ASP A 28 2.79 4.50 7.32
N ALA A 29 3.23 3.69 6.36
CA ALA A 29 4.59 3.66 5.87
C ALA A 29 4.62 3.33 4.37
N VAL A 30 5.70 3.73 3.69
CA VAL A 30 5.92 3.42 2.27
C VAL A 30 7.29 2.79 2.11
N TYR A 31 7.37 1.68 1.36
CA TYR A 31 8.66 1.11 1.01
C TYR A 31 8.99 1.28 -0.46
N ILE A 32 10.21 1.77 -0.72
CA ILE A 32 10.72 2.14 -2.04
C ILE A 32 12.07 1.48 -2.30
N GLY A 33 12.42 1.28 -3.57
CA GLY A 33 13.73 0.73 -3.95
C GLY A 33 14.85 1.76 -3.76
N ALA A 34 16.00 1.33 -3.22
CA ALA A 34 17.22 2.11 -3.23
C ALA A 34 17.72 2.38 -4.67
N PRO A 35 18.65 3.32 -4.85
CA PRO A 35 19.32 3.54 -6.14
C PRO A 35 20.03 2.27 -6.66
N LYS A 36 20.49 1.41 -5.74
CA LYS A 36 21.12 0.10 -6.02
C LYS A 36 20.73 -0.93 -4.96
N PHE A 37 21.04 -2.20 -5.19
CA PHE A 37 20.89 -3.32 -4.24
C PHE A 37 19.48 -3.60 -3.74
N GLY A 38 18.46 -3.19 -4.47
CA GLY A 38 17.07 -3.57 -4.21
C GLY A 38 16.67 -4.85 -4.94
N ALA A 39 15.87 -5.72 -4.30
CA ALA A 39 15.38 -6.98 -4.87
C ALA A 39 14.40 -6.84 -6.06
N ARG A 40 14.34 -5.68 -6.67
CA ARG A 40 13.60 -5.38 -7.90
C ARG A 40 14.43 -4.39 -8.73
N ALA A 41 15.33 -4.90 -9.55
CA ALA A 41 16.24 -4.09 -10.37
C ALA A 41 15.52 -3.07 -11.29
N ALA A 42 14.26 -3.32 -11.65
CA ALA A 42 13.46 -2.42 -12.47
C ALA A 42 12.74 -1.28 -11.69
N ALA A 43 12.91 -1.18 -10.36
CA ALA A 43 12.30 -0.15 -9.52
C ALA A 43 13.40 0.59 -8.74
N VAL A 44 14.30 1.22 -9.47
CA VAL A 44 15.40 2.05 -8.96
C VAL A 44 14.93 3.50 -8.84
N ASN A 45 15.28 4.17 -7.74
CA ASN A 45 14.92 5.56 -7.49
C ASN A 45 16.18 6.38 -7.16
N SER A 46 16.20 7.65 -7.54
CA SER A 46 17.27 8.57 -7.18
C SER A 46 17.20 8.96 -5.70
N LEU A 47 18.30 9.47 -5.15
CA LEU A 47 18.31 10.00 -3.78
C LEU A 47 17.43 11.24 -3.65
N GLU A 48 17.33 12.04 -4.71
CA GLU A 48 16.47 13.22 -4.80
C GLU A 48 14.99 12.85 -4.72
N ASP A 49 14.54 11.82 -5.45
CA ASP A 49 13.17 11.33 -5.40
C ASP A 49 12.83 10.77 -4.02
N ILE A 50 13.78 10.03 -3.40
CA ILE A 50 13.59 9.49 -2.05
C ILE A 50 13.50 10.64 -1.03
N ALA A 51 14.37 11.66 -1.13
CA ALA A 51 14.34 12.84 -0.25
C ALA A 51 13.01 13.61 -0.38
N ALA A 52 12.52 13.81 -1.60
CA ALA A 52 11.23 14.45 -1.86
C ALA A 52 10.06 13.64 -1.24
N LEU A 53 10.12 12.30 -1.35
CA LEU A 53 9.13 11.43 -0.73
C LEU A 53 9.19 11.50 0.81
N VAL A 54 10.38 11.49 1.41
CA VAL A 54 10.57 11.65 2.86
C VAL A 54 9.97 12.96 3.34
N ALA A 55 10.32 14.09 2.69
CA ALA A 55 9.81 15.40 3.05
C ALA A 55 8.27 15.47 3.00
N TYR A 56 7.65 14.86 1.99
CA TYR A 56 6.20 14.81 1.87
C TYR A 56 5.56 13.88 2.91
N ALA A 57 6.09 12.70 3.10
CA ALA A 57 5.54 11.67 3.99
C ALA A 57 5.58 12.10 5.47
N HIS A 58 6.68 12.73 5.88
CA HIS A 58 6.87 13.19 7.25
C HIS A 58 5.88 14.28 7.68
N LEU A 59 5.26 15.02 6.74
CA LEU A 59 4.14 15.92 7.06
C LEU A 59 2.97 15.20 7.76
N TYR A 60 2.82 13.89 7.49
CA TYR A 60 1.77 13.04 8.03
C TYR A 60 2.29 11.98 9.01
N ASN A 61 3.52 12.11 9.51
CA ASN A 61 4.18 11.07 10.31
C ASN A 61 4.22 9.70 9.61
N VAL A 62 4.17 9.66 8.28
CA VAL A 62 4.32 8.44 7.47
C VAL A 62 5.80 8.13 7.29
N ARG A 63 6.19 6.89 7.56
CA ARG A 63 7.58 6.45 7.50
C ARG A 63 7.98 6.00 6.10
N ILE A 64 9.24 6.21 5.75
CA ILE A 64 9.82 5.76 4.49
C ILE A 64 10.89 4.71 4.76
N TYR A 65 10.67 3.50 4.19
CA TYR A 65 11.60 2.38 4.27
C TYR A 65 12.25 2.12 2.93
N VAL A 66 13.56 2.07 2.90
CA VAL A 66 14.29 1.82 1.66
C VAL A 66 14.79 0.37 1.63
N THR A 67 14.55 -0.32 0.50
CA THR A 67 14.97 -1.71 0.35
C THR A 67 16.40 -1.81 -0.15
N VAL A 68 17.28 -2.37 0.67
CA VAL A 68 18.66 -2.80 0.37
C VAL A 68 18.70 -4.31 0.62
N ASN A 69 17.84 -5.05 -0.08
CA ASN A 69 17.50 -6.43 0.26
C ASN A 69 17.92 -7.44 -0.82
N THR A 70 19.10 -7.25 -1.36
CA THR A 70 19.83 -8.26 -2.16
C THR A 70 20.98 -8.85 -1.35
N ILE A 71 21.45 -10.03 -1.76
CA ILE A 71 22.74 -10.55 -1.32
C ILE A 71 23.82 -9.65 -1.92
N LEU A 72 24.77 -9.23 -1.10
CA LEU A 72 25.87 -8.37 -1.50
C LEU A 72 27.13 -9.19 -1.82
N LYS A 73 27.95 -8.67 -2.70
CA LYS A 73 29.30 -9.17 -2.96
C LYS A 73 30.32 -8.28 -2.21
N GLU A 74 31.51 -8.81 -2.01
CA GLU A 74 32.57 -8.11 -1.28
C GLU A 74 32.88 -6.72 -1.87
N GLU A 75 32.97 -6.66 -3.21
CA GLU A 75 33.24 -5.42 -3.94
C GLU A 75 32.11 -4.36 -3.84
N GLU A 76 30.91 -4.75 -3.40
CA GLU A 76 29.74 -3.89 -3.29
C GLU A 76 29.59 -3.28 -1.87
N LEU A 77 30.33 -3.79 -0.87
CA LEU A 77 30.16 -3.40 0.54
C LEU A 77 30.44 -1.92 0.78
N ALA A 78 31.55 -1.41 0.26
CA ALA A 78 31.94 -0.01 0.44
C ALA A 78 30.94 0.97 -0.20
N GLU A 79 30.42 0.63 -1.38
CA GLU A 79 29.39 1.44 -2.06
C GLU A 79 28.07 1.37 -1.29
N THR A 80 27.70 0.22 -0.76
CA THR A 80 26.52 0.03 0.06
C THR A 80 26.58 0.86 1.34
N GLU A 81 27.71 0.86 2.04
CA GLU A 81 27.91 1.67 3.23
C GLU A 81 27.73 3.17 2.93
N LYS A 82 28.38 3.67 1.87
CA LYS A 82 28.23 5.07 1.45
C LYS A 82 26.78 5.43 1.15
N MET A 83 26.07 4.60 0.39
CA MET A 83 24.65 4.80 0.05
C MET A 83 23.78 4.82 1.30
N ILE A 84 24.02 3.95 2.29
CA ILE A 84 23.27 3.92 3.55
C ILE A 84 23.46 5.22 4.33
N TRP A 85 24.68 5.79 4.36
CA TRP A 85 24.92 7.10 4.97
C TRP A 85 24.17 8.24 4.26
N GLU A 86 24.07 8.19 2.94
CA GLU A 86 23.30 9.16 2.15
C GLU A 86 21.79 9.04 2.44
N LEU A 87 21.25 7.81 2.49
CA LEU A 87 19.86 7.54 2.86
C LEU A 87 19.52 8.02 4.28
N TYR A 88 20.42 7.82 5.22
CA TYR A 88 20.26 8.33 6.59
C TYR A 88 20.20 9.87 6.63
N ARG A 89 21.10 10.56 5.91
CA ARG A 89 21.15 12.04 5.88
C ARG A 89 19.88 12.67 5.31
N ILE A 90 19.22 12.02 4.36
CA ILE A 90 17.95 12.49 3.79
C ILE A 90 16.73 12.11 4.63
N GLY A 91 16.91 11.44 5.76
CA GLY A 91 15.87 11.17 6.75
C GLY A 91 15.06 9.89 6.50
N VAL A 92 15.60 8.88 5.81
CA VAL A 92 14.98 7.56 5.69
C VAL A 92 14.83 6.91 7.06
N ASP A 93 13.64 6.38 7.37
CA ASP A 93 13.28 5.89 8.71
C ASP A 93 13.82 4.49 9.02
N ALA A 94 13.98 3.63 8.00
CA ALA A 94 14.58 2.31 8.16
C ALA A 94 15.02 1.71 6.82
N LEU A 95 15.89 0.69 6.91
CA LEU A 95 16.29 -0.13 5.76
C LEU A 95 15.69 -1.53 5.87
N ILE A 96 15.13 -2.05 4.78
CA ILE A 96 14.74 -3.45 4.67
C ILE A 96 15.89 -4.20 4.03
N VAL A 97 16.56 -5.08 4.79
CA VAL A 97 17.81 -5.73 4.39
C VAL A 97 17.68 -7.25 4.36
N GLN A 98 18.50 -7.90 3.52
CA GLN A 98 18.61 -9.36 3.44
C GLN A 98 19.97 -9.85 3.92
N ASP A 99 21.05 -9.18 3.51
CA ASP A 99 22.40 -9.63 3.77
C ASP A 99 22.84 -9.29 5.20
N MET A 100 23.26 -10.30 5.97
CA MET A 100 23.76 -10.10 7.33
C MET A 100 25.10 -9.36 7.37
N GLY A 101 25.87 -9.35 6.27
CA GLY A 101 27.12 -8.59 6.17
C GLY A 101 26.91 -7.08 6.41
N ILE A 102 25.72 -6.55 6.11
CA ILE A 102 25.36 -5.16 6.40
C ILE A 102 25.57 -4.82 7.89
N THR A 103 25.30 -5.74 8.81
CA THR A 103 25.46 -5.50 10.26
C THR A 103 26.93 -5.32 10.69
N ARG A 104 27.88 -5.59 9.80
CA ARG A 104 29.32 -5.43 10.04
C ARG A 104 29.91 -4.17 9.41
N LEU A 105 29.12 -3.44 8.64
CA LEU A 105 29.52 -2.14 8.08
C LEU A 105 29.48 -1.05 9.16
N ASN A 106 30.20 0.04 8.93
CA ASN A 106 30.13 1.24 9.78
C ASN A 106 28.86 2.01 9.41
N LEU A 107 27.72 1.65 10.04
CA LEU A 107 26.41 2.22 9.74
C LEU A 107 26.09 3.43 10.60
N PRO A 108 25.31 4.40 10.06
CA PRO A 108 24.62 5.38 10.91
C PRO A 108 23.57 4.68 11.79
N PRO A 109 23.03 5.36 12.83
CA PRO A 109 22.00 4.79 13.72
C PRO A 109 20.64 4.67 13.02
N ILE A 110 20.59 4.03 11.84
CA ILE A 110 19.38 3.77 11.06
C ILE A 110 18.81 2.39 11.44
N PRO A 111 17.51 2.28 11.73
CA PRO A 111 16.85 1.00 12.01
C PRO A 111 16.97 0.01 10.84
N LEU A 112 17.21 -1.27 11.16
CA LEU A 112 17.23 -2.37 10.19
C LEU A 112 15.99 -3.24 10.36
N HIS A 113 15.29 -3.52 9.26
CA HIS A 113 14.17 -4.46 9.18
C HIS A 113 14.62 -5.71 8.44
N GLY A 114 14.43 -6.88 9.04
CA GLY A 114 14.79 -8.16 8.42
C GLY A 114 13.83 -8.49 7.28
N SER A 115 14.33 -8.51 6.03
CA SER A 115 13.54 -8.83 4.85
C SER A 115 12.92 -10.23 4.93
N THR A 116 11.75 -10.43 4.32
CA THR A 116 11.19 -11.78 4.09
C THR A 116 12.16 -12.69 3.33
N GLN A 117 13.08 -12.13 2.56
CA GLN A 117 14.10 -12.91 1.84
C GLN A 117 15.16 -13.57 2.75
N MET A 118 15.14 -13.27 4.06
CA MET A 118 15.94 -13.96 5.07
C MET A 118 15.30 -15.26 5.57
N ASP A 119 14.16 -15.67 5.01
CA ASP A 119 13.44 -16.90 5.39
C ASP A 119 12.98 -16.91 6.86
N ASN A 120 12.21 -15.89 7.24
CA ASN A 120 11.79 -15.65 8.62
C ASN A 120 10.54 -16.47 8.95
N ARG A 121 10.69 -17.76 9.26
CA ARG A 121 9.60 -18.73 9.49
C ARG A 121 9.48 -19.25 10.92
N THR A 122 10.51 -19.09 11.74
CA THR A 122 10.53 -19.68 13.07
C THR A 122 10.78 -18.66 14.17
N PRO A 123 10.31 -18.92 15.41
CA PRO A 123 10.61 -18.05 16.53
C PRO A 123 12.12 -17.85 16.78
N GLU A 124 12.91 -18.91 16.61
CA GLU A 124 14.37 -18.88 16.80
C GLU A 124 15.04 -17.93 15.80
N LYS A 125 14.57 -17.95 14.55
CA LYS A 125 15.08 -17.02 13.51
C LYS A 125 14.74 -15.57 13.85
N VAL A 126 13.52 -15.30 14.28
CA VAL A 126 13.06 -13.96 14.65
C VAL A 126 13.85 -13.45 15.87
N ARG A 127 14.04 -14.30 16.89
CA ARG A 127 14.87 -13.98 18.08
C ARG A 127 16.30 -13.67 17.68
N PHE A 128 16.91 -14.52 16.86
CA PHE A 128 18.27 -14.29 16.36
C PHE A 128 18.41 -12.92 15.69
N LEU A 129 17.44 -12.52 14.84
CA LEU A 129 17.46 -11.21 14.18
C LEU A 129 17.28 -10.07 15.19
N ALA A 130 16.38 -10.21 16.15
CA ALA A 130 16.18 -9.24 17.23
C ALA A 130 17.45 -9.04 18.05
N ASP A 131 18.12 -10.14 18.45
CA ASP A 131 19.38 -10.13 19.17
C ASP A 131 20.53 -9.51 18.35
N ALA A 132 20.48 -9.67 17.02
CA ALA A 132 21.41 -9.01 16.08
C ALA A 132 21.10 -7.52 15.84
N GLY A 133 20.08 -6.95 16.49
CA GLY A 133 19.75 -5.52 16.44
C GLY A 133 18.68 -5.13 15.41
N PHE A 134 18.02 -6.08 14.77
CA PHE A 134 16.90 -5.77 13.87
C PHE A 134 15.69 -5.27 14.66
N ARG A 135 15.10 -4.16 14.21
CA ARG A 135 13.98 -3.50 14.89
C ARG A 135 12.61 -4.04 14.50
N GLN A 136 12.50 -4.67 13.34
CA GLN A 136 11.29 -5.28 12.82
C GLN A 136 11.65 -6.47 11.94
N VAL A 137 10.77 -7.48 11.88
CA VAL A 137 11.02 -8.69 11.06
C VAL A 137 9.84 -8.93 10.13
N VAL A 138 10.11 -9.00 8.82
CA VAL A 138 9.13 -9.35 7.80
C VAL A 138 9.02 -10.86 7.73
N LEU A 139 7.90 -11.40 8.15
CA LEU A 139 7.65 -12.84 8.16
C LEU A 139 7.50 -13.39 6.72
N ALA A 140 7.79 -14.66 6.59
CA ALA A 140 7.53 -15.41 5.36
C ALA A 140 6.02 -15.52 5.08
N ARG A 141 5.62 -15.53 3.81
CA ARG A 141 4.20 -15.53 3.41
C ARG A 141 3.49 -16.86 3.63
N GLU A 142 4.25 -17.92 3.76
CA GLU A 142 3.79 -19.31 3.88
C GLU A 142 3.36 -19.70 5.31
N LEU A 143 3.40 -18.76 6.26
CA LEU A 143 3.02 -19.02 7.66
C LEU A 143 1.50 -19.02 7.85
N SER A 144 1.05 -19.91 8.74
CA SER A 144 -0.30 -19.92 9.29
C SER A 144 -0.48 -18.91 10.42
N LEU A 145 -1.73 -18.58 10.76
CA LEU A 145 -2.06 -17.73 11.93
C LEU A 145 -1.47 -18.28 13.24
N GLN A 146 -1.47 -19.61 13.41
CA GLN A 146 -0.91 -20.24 14.61
C GLN A 146 0.61 -20.04 14.70
N GLU A 147 1.32 -20.17 13.57
CA GLU A 147 2.78 -19.94 13.52
C GLU A 147 3.12 -18.48 13.78
N ILE A 148 2.37 -17.53 13.20
CA ILE A 148 2.53 -16.09 13.47
C ILE A 148 2.34 -15.79 14.95
N ARG A 149 1.26 -16.32 15.57
CA ARG A 149 0.99 -16.16 17.00
C ARG A 149 2.11 -16.74 17.87
N ARG A 150 2.57 -17.95 17.56
CA ARG A 150 3.68 -18.58 18.28
C ARG A 150 4.97 -17.74 18.21
N ILE A 151 5.26 -17.13 17.05
CA ILE A 151 6.40 -16.23 16.90
C ILE A 151 6.23 -15.00 17.78
N HIS A 152 5.05 -14.37 17.76
CA HIS A 152 4.75 -13.20 18.59
C HIS A 152 4.86 -13.51 20.09
N GLU A 153 4.27 -14.60 20.55
CA GLU A 153 4.33 -15.03 21.97
C GLU A 153 5.75 -15.30 22.43
N THR A 154 6.61 -15.80 21.52
CA THR A 154 8.02 -16.09 21.83
C THR A 154 8.90 -14.83 21.77
N CYS A 155 8.56 -13.85 20.93
CA CYS A 155 9.30 -12.61 20.71
C CYS A 155 8.37 -11.39 20.78
N PRO A 156 7.72 -11.12 21.94
CA PRO A 156 6.62 -10.12 22.04
C PRO A 156 7.10 -8.67 21.80
N GLU A 157 8.37 -8.39 22.06
CA GLU A 157 8.95 -7.04 21.87
C GLU A 157 9.38 -6.77 20.42
N THR A 158 9.38 -7.79 19.56
CA THR A 158 9.79 -7.65 18.15
C THR A 158 8.57 -7.38 17.28
N PRO A 159 8.41 -6.20 16.67
CA PRO A 159 7.35 -5.92 15.71
C PRO A 159 7.41 -6.88 14.53
N LEU A 160 6.27 -7.52 14.23
CA LEU A 160 6.12 -8.46 13.14
C LEU A 160 5.42 -7.79 11.95
N GLU A 161 6.02 -7.88 10.78
CA GLU A 161 5.46 -7.42 9.51
C GLU A 161 4.99 -8.63 8.69
N VAL A 162 3.74 -8.60 8.23
CA VAL A 162 3.14 -9.66 7.42
C VAL A 162 2.64 -9.13 6.08
N PHE A 163 2.79 -9.91 5.02
CA PHE A 163 2.16 -9.57 3.77
C PHE A 163 0.66 -9.82 3.80
N VAL A 164 -0.12 -8.86 3.32
CA VAL A 164 -1.59 -8.95 3.30
C VAL A 164 -2.18 -8.93 1.90
N HIS A 165 -1.43 -8.49 0.88
CA HIS A 165 -1.93 -8.40 -0.49
C HIS A 165 -0.83 -8.56 -1.54
N GLY A 166 -1.21 -9.12 -2.71
CA GLY A 166 -0.41 -9.11 -3.92
C GLY A 166 0.30 -10.43 -4.25
N ALA A 167 1.29 -10.37 -5.11
CA ALA A 167 1.89 -11.56 -5.72
C ALA A 167 2.58 -12.49 -4.72
N LEU A 168 2.31 -13.79 -4.86
CA LEU A 168 2.97 -14.86 -4.12
C LEU A 168 4.15 -15.46 -4.90
N CYS A 169 5.10 -16.03 -4.16
CA CYS A 169 6.17 -16.89 -4.67
C CYS A 169 5.84 -18.34 -4.35
N VAL A 170 6.05 -19.25 -5.32
CA VAL A 170 5.84 -20.70 -5.10
C VAL A 170 6.95 -21.34 -4.27
N SER A 171 8.12 -20.70 -4.24
CA SER A 171 9.24 -21.14 -3.40
C SER A 171 9.11 -20.56 -1.99
N TYR A 172 9.74 -21.21 -1.03
CA TYR A 172 9.99 -20.59 0.26
C TYR A 172 10.69 -19.24 0.11
N SER A 173 10.34 -18.30 0.99
CA SER A 173 10.83 -16.94 0.94
C SER A 173 12.37 -16.87 0.95
N GLY A 174 12.98 -16.26 -0.06
CA GLY A 174 14.44 -16.17 -0.21
C GLY A 174 15.16 -17.43 -0.68
N GLN A 175 14.47 -18.56 -0.88
CA GLN A 175 15.09 -19.88 -1.18
C GLN A 175 14.93 -20.30 -2.66
N CYS A 176 14.64 -19.36 -3.58
CA CYS A 176 14.51 -19.67 -4.99
C CYS A 176 15.82 -19.48 -5.75
N TYR A 177 16.39 -20.56 -6.25
CA TYR A 177 17.63 -20.58 -7.05
C TYR A 177 17.41 -20.91 -8.53
N VAL A 178 16.15 -21.10 -8.96
CA VAL A 178 15.82 -21.50 -10.34
C VAL A 178 16.31 -20.48 -11.37
N SER A 179 16.14 -19.18 -11.08
CA SER A 179 16.62 -18.12 -11.97
C SER A 179 18.13 -18.15 -12.17
N GLN A 180 18.89 -18.47 -11.11
CA GLN A 180 20.34 -18.63 -11.17
C GLN A 180 20.72 -19.88 -11.97
N ALA A 181 20.11 -21.02 -11.66
CA ALA A 181 20.46 -22.31 -12.28
C ALA A 181 20.09 -22.37 -13.77
N CYS A 182 18.91 -21.84 -14.14
CA CYS A 182 18.38 -21.99 -15.50
C CYS A 182 18.68 -20.81 -16.43
N PHE A 183 18.94 -19.61 -15.90
CA PHE A 183 19.03 -18.38 -16.69
C PHE A 183 20.25 -17.50 -16.35
N GLY A 184 21.13 -17.93 -15.45
CA GLY A 184 22.30 -17.17 -15.03
C GLY A 184 22.00 -15.84 -14.31
N ARG A 185 20.76 -15.61 -13.86
CA ARG A 185 20.31 -14.39 -13.14
C ARG A 185 19.78 -14.77 -11.77
N SER A 186 20.15 -14.02 -10.74
CA SER A 186 19.76 -14.33 -9.37
C SER A 186 18.48 -13.63 -8.93
N ALA A 187 17.46 -14.39 -8.52
CA ALA A 187 16.25 -13.84 -7.90
C ALA A 187 16.57 -13.12 -6.57
N ASN A 188 17.60 -13.56 -5.84
CA ASN A 188 18.08 -12.95 -4.60
C ASN A 188 18.93 -11.70 -4.84
N ARG A 189 19.15 -11.34 -6.11
CA ARG A 189 19.81 -10.09 -6.54
C ARG A 189 18.91 -9.23 -7.42
N GLY A 190 17.59 -9.44 -7.34
CA GLY A 190 16.60 -8.59 -8.02
C GLY A 190 16.21 -9.03 -9.42
N GLU A 191 16.78 -10.12 -9.96
CA GLU A 191 16.66 -10.53 -11.35
C GLU A 191 15.86 -11.84 -11.52
N CYS A 192 14.70 -11.93 -10.83
CA CYS A 192 13.82 -13.08 -10.94
C CYS A 192 13.32 -13.27 -12.39
N ALA A 193 13.58 -14.48 -12.98
CA ALA A 193 13.14 -14.83 -14.33
C ALA A 193 11.65 -15.14 -14.43
N GLN A 194 10.93 -15.21 -13.30
CA GLN A 194 9.53 -15.62 -13.22
C GLN A 194 9.27 -17.00 -13.85
N PHE A 195 10.22 -17.92 -13.75
CA PHE A 195 10.13 -19.28 -14.24
C PHE A 195 8.82 -19.98 -13.86
N CYS A 196 8.36 -19.79 -12.60
CA CYS A 196 7.11 -20.34 -12.10
C CYS A 196 5.85 -19.84 -12.84
N ARG A 197 5.98 -18.85 -13.73
CA ARG A 197 4.86 -18.30 -14.53
C ARG A 197 4.84 -18.87 -15.96
N LEU A 198 5.81 -19.70 -16.33
CA LEU A 198 5.83 -20.37 -17.62
C LEU A 198 4.85 -21.56 -17.64
N PRO A 199 4.39 -21.99 -18.84
CA PRO A 199 3.62 -23.21 -18.97
C PRO A 199 4.51 -24.44 -18.82
N PHE A 200 3.97 -25.49 -18.18
CA PHE A 200 4.63 -26.78 -17.97
C PHE A 200 3.69 -27.91 -18.32
N SER A 201 4.27 -29.03 -18.71
CA SER A 201 3.56 -30.31 -18.80
C SER A 201 3.99 -31.24 -17.67
N LEU A 202 3.03 -31.90 -17.04
CA LEU A 202 3.27 -32.93 -16.03
C LEU A 202 3.20 -34.27 -16.71
N VAL A 203 4.26 -35.07 -16.54
CA VAL A 203 4.35 -36.47 -17.03
C VAL A 203 4.58 -37.42 -15.86
N ASP A 204 4.07 -38.62 -15.96
CA ASP A 204 4.36 -39.68 -14.99
C ASP A 204 5.73 -40.34 -15.25
N ALA A 205 6.07 -41.36 -14.44
CA ALA A 205 7.34 -42.07 -14.54
C ALA A 205 7.53 -42.82 -15.89
N ASP A 206 6.43 -43.14 -16.55
CA ASP A 206 6.43 -43.87 -17.85
C ASP A 206 6.42 -42.90 -19.04
N GLY A 207 6.53 -41.58 -18.78
CA GLY A 207 6.51 -40.54 -19.81
C GLY A 207 5.13 -40.18 -20.34
N LYS A 208 4.04 -40.68 -19.75
CA LYS A 208 2.67 -40.35 -20.12
C LYS A 208 2.29 -38.98 -19.61
N THR A 209 1.79 -38.14 -20.50
CA THR A 209 1.33 -36.79 -20.12
C THR A 209 0.06 -36.85 -19.28
N ILE A 210 0.13 -36.34 -18.04
CA ILE A 210 -1.00 -36.17 -17.13
C ILE A 210 -1.69 -34.80 -17.37
N VAL A 211 -0.89 -33.73 -17.48
CA VAL A 211 -1.35 -32.36 -17.78
C VAL A 211 -0.40 -31.75 -18.82
N ARG A 212 -0.95 -31.05 -19.81
CA ARG A 212 -0.19 -30.43 -20.88
C ARG A 212 -0.34 -28.90 -20.86
N ASP A 213 0.79 -28.21 -20.98
CA ASP A 213 0.88 -26.75 -21.24
C ASP A 213 0.03 -25.89 -20.29
N LYS A 214 0.12 -26.15 -18.96
CA LYS A 214 -0.53 -25.37 -17.93
C LYS A 214 0.48 -24.65 -17.04
N HIS A 215 0.06 -23.54 -16.44
CA HIS A 215 0.89 -22.75 -15.52
C HIS A 215 0.92 -23.39 -14.12
N LEU A 216 1.46 -24.61 -14.03
CA LEU A 216 1.36 -25.49 -12.86
C LEU A 216 1.96 -24.89 -11.59
N LEU A 217 2.97 -24.02 -11.71
CA LEU A 217 3.64 -23.35 -10.59
C LEU A 217 3.16 -21.91 -10.36
N SER A 218 2.17 -21.44 -11.15
CA SER A 218 1.66 -20.08 -11.04
C SER A 218 0.63 -19.98 -9.92
N LEU A 219 0.97 -19.26 -8.84
CA LEU A 219 0.05 -19.02 -7.73
C LEU A 219 -0.91 -17.87 -8.03
N LYS A 220 -2.12 -17.94 -7.43
CA LYS A 220 -3.01 -16.81 -7.24
C LYS A 220 -2.33 -15.70 -6.40
N ASP A 221 -2.90 -14.52 -6.35
CA ASP A 221 -2.40 -13.43 -5.52
C ASP A 221 -2.99 -13.50 -4.11
N LEU A 222 -2.18 -13.10 -3.12
CA LEU A 222 -2.60 -13.03 -1.72
C LEU A 222 -3.66 -11.95 -1.54
N ASN A 223 -4.70 -12.25 -0.76
CA ASN A 223 -5.67 -11.26 -0.29
C ASN A 223 -6.15 -11.64 1.12
N GLN A 224 -5.69 -10.88 2.12
CA GLN A 224 -6.03 -11.08 3.54
C GLN A 224 -7.01 -10.02 4.04
N SER A 225 -7.67 -9.29 3.15
CA SER A 225 -8.51 -8.16 3.52
C SER A 225 -9.71 -8.52 4.42
N GLU A 226 -10.14 -9.78 4.42
CA GLU A 226 -11.27 -10.26 5.25
C GLU A 226 -10.83 -10.82 6.62
N VAL A 227 -9.53 -11.07 6.81
CA VAL A 227 -8.97 -11.69 8.01
C VAL A 227 -7.96 -10.79 8.73
N LEU A 228 -8.07 -9.48 8.56
CA LEU A 228 -7.15 -8.50 9.14
C LEU A 228 -7.16 -8.55 10.68
N GLU A 229 -8.33 -8.71 11.31
CA GLU A 229 -8.41 -8.80 12.77
C GLU A 229 -7.68 -10.02 13.32
N ASP A 230 -7.83 -11.16 12.65
CA ASP A 230 -7.15 -12.40 13.06
C ASP A 230 -5.62 -12.21 13.00
N LEU A 231 -5.11 -11.49 11.98
CA LEU A 231 -3.69 -11.15 11.87
C LEU A 231 -3.23 -10.20 12.98
N LEU A 232 -4.03 -9.19 13.31
CA LEU A 232 -3.74 -8.28 14.41
C LEU A 232 -3.73 -9.04 15.75
N ASP A 233 -4.70 -9.91 15.96
CA ASP A 233 -4.80 -10.74 17.18
C ASP A 233 -3.70 -11.82 17.25
N ALA A 234 -3.13 -12.22 16.11
CA ALA A 234 -1.95 -13.08 16.06
C ALA A 234 -0.63 -12.33 16.30
N GLY A 235 -0.66 -10.99 16.47
CA GLY A 235 0.51 -10.19 16.82
C GLY A 235 1.11 -9.36 15.70
N ALA A 236 0.56 -9.39 14.47
CA ALA A 236 1.03 -8.54 13.38
C ALA A 236 0.89 -7.06 13.73
N SER A 237 1.94 -6.28 13.55
CA SER A 237 1.99 -4.83 13.81
C SER A 237 2.16 -4.00 12.55
N SER A 238 2.71 -4.59 11.47
CA SER A 238 2.84 -3.98 10.16
C SER A 238 2.23 -4.88 9.09
N LEU A 239 1.35 -4.33 8.26
CA LEU A 239 0.58 -5.01 7.23
C LEU A 239 1.06 -4.56 5.85
N LYS A 240 1.79 -5.41 5.15
CA LYS A 240 2.51 -5.08 3.92
C LYS A 240 1.74 -5.44 2.66
N ILE A 241 1.57 -4.48 1.77
CA ILE A 241 1.08 -4.69 0.41
C ILE A 241 2.27 -4.97 -0.52
N GLU A 242 2.27 -6.09 -1.25
CA GLU A 242 3.24 -6.35 -2.33
C GLU A 242 2.87 -5.59 -3.59
N GLY A 243 3.84 -4.96 -4.26
CA GLY A 243 3.51 -4.26 -5.51
C GLY A 243 4.52 -3.23 -6.01
N ARG A 244 5.82 -3.29 -5.70
CA ARG A 244 6.83 -2.32 -6.16
C ARG A 244 6.98 -2.17 -7.69
N LEU A 245 6.44 -3.09 -8.48
CA LEU A 245 6.40 -3.01 -9.95
C LEU A 245 5.00 -2.64 -10.48
N LYS A 246 4.06 -2.35 -9.59
CA LYS A 246 2.71 -1.97 -9.95
C LYS A 246 2.61 -0.47 -10.29
N ASP A 247 1.56 -0.13 -11.04
CA ASP A 247 1.23 1.25 -11.40
C ASP A 247 0.58 2.03 -10.24
N VAL A 248 0.39 3.29 -10.46
CA VAL A 248 -0.18 4.22 -9.47
C VAL A 248 -1.65 3.88 -9.17
N SER A 249 -2.43 3.43 -10.15
CA SER A 249 -3.83 3.03 -9.95
C SER A 249 -3.96 1.85 -8.98
N TYR A 250 -3.08 0.85 -9.11
CA TYR A 250 -3.00 -0.26 -8.16
C TYR A 250 -2.69 0.23 -6.74
N VAL A 251 -1.71 1.11 -6.59
CA VAL A 251 -1.30 1.64 -5.27
C VAL A 251 -2.46 2.39 -4.63
N LYS A 252 -3.11 3.31 -5.36
CA LYS A 252 -4.28 4.07 -4.91
C LYS A 252 -5.39 3.15 -4.41
N ASN A 253 -5.83 2.23 -5.27
CA ASN A 253 -6.99 1.36 -5.00
C ASN A 253 -6.73 0.38 -3.85
N VAL A 254 -5.59 -0.31 -3.87
CA VAL A 254 -5.30 -1.33 -2.85
C VAL A 254 -5.03 -0.69 -1.49
N THR A 255 -4.26 0.41 -1.44
CA THR A 255 -3.99 1.12 -0.17
C THR A 255 -5.28 1.66 0.44
N ALA A 256 -6.15 2.31 -0.36
CA ALA A 256 -7.44 2.81 0.11
C ALA A 256 -8.37 1.69 0.61
N ALA A 257 -8.39 0.52 -0.07
CA ALA A 257 -9.19 -0.63 0.36
C ALA A 257 -8.78 -1.15 1.74
N TYR A 258 -7.47 -1.33 1.96
CA TYR A 258 -6.94 -1.76 3.26
C TYR A 258 -7.11 -0.69 4.33
N ARG A 259 -6.89 0.59 3.99
CA ARG A 259 -7.10 1.71 4.92
C ARG A 259 -8.54 1.76 5.41
N SER A 260 -9.51 1.68 4.51
CA SER A 260 -10.94 1.70 4.88
C SER A 260 -11.31 0.56 5.83
N LYS A 261 -10.77 -0.65 5.61
CA LYS A 261 -11.02 -1.81 6.48
C LYS A 261 -10.36 -1.64 7.85
N LEU A 262 -9.13 -1.15 7.90
CA LEU A 262 -8.42 -0.88 9.16
C LEU A 262 -9.11 0.22 9.97
N ASP A 263 -9.58 1.29 9.33
CA ASP A 263 -10.32 2.36 10.02
C ASP A 263 -11.63 1.84 10.62
N ALA A 264 -12.33 0.93 9.92
CA ALA A 264 -13.52 0.26 10.45
C ALA A 264 -13.19 -0.65 11.65
N ILE A 265 -12.03 -1.30 11.67
CA ILE A 265 -11.55 -2.08 12.81
C ILE A 265 -11.24 -1.14 13.99
N PHE A 266 -10.49 -0.06 13.78
CA PHE A 266 -10.10 0.88 14.84
C PHE A 266 -11.30 1.65 15.44
N ALA A 267 -12.36 1.83 14.66
CA ALA A 267 -13.60 2.42 15.15
C ALA A 267 -14.22 1.58 16.30
N ARG A 268 -14.09 0.24 16.28
CA ARG A 268 -14.66 -0.70 17.27
C ARG A 268 -13.64 -1.33 18.22
N ARG A 269 -12.36 -1.43 17.81
CA ARG A 269 -11.24 -2.03 18.57
C ARG A 269 -10.26 -0.95 19.01
N LYS A 270 -10.51 -0.33 20.18
CA LYS A 270 -9.76 0.85 20.67
C LYS A 270 -8.34 0.55 21.16
N GLU A 271 -7.99 -0.72 21.30
CA GLU A 271 -6.63 -1.17 21.56
C GLU A 271 -5.69 -1.02 20.34
N TYR A 272 -6.25 -0.85 19.15
CA TYR A 272 -5.49 -0.58 17.93
C TYR A 272 -5.65 0.87 17.51
N VAL A 273 -4.54 1.46 17.07
CA VAL A 273 -4.52 2.84 16.56
C VAL A 273 -3.64 2.92 15.31
N ARG A 274 -3.90 3.90 14.46
CA ARG A 274 -3.10 4.21 13.31
C ARG A 274 -1.67 4.60 13.72
N ALA A 275 -0.66 4.21 12.91
CA ALA A 275 0.74 4.55 13.16
C ALA A 275 1.13 5.94 12.64
N SER A 276 0.30 6.57 11.80
CA SER A 276 0.53 7.88 11.19
C SER A 276 -0.63 8.84 11.42
N SER A 277 -0.46 10.13 11.09
CA SER A 277 -1.43 11.20 11.31
C SER A 277 -2.34 11.45 10.11
N GLY A 278 -3.47 12.08 10.34
CA GLY A 278 -4.41 12.54 9.33
C GLY A 278 -5.43 11.49 8.88
N THR A 279 -6.61 11.97 8.51
CA THR A 279 -7.72 11.17 7.98
C THR A 279 -7.74 11.26 6.46
N CYS A 280 -8.00 10.12 5.78
CA CYS A 280 -8.09 10.06 4.33
C CYS A 280 -9.56 10.03 3.89
N ARG A 281 -9.89 10.84 2.87
CA ARG A 281 -11.18 10.80 2.17
C ARG A 281 -10.94 10.38 0.73
N PHE A 282 -11.79 9.51 0.21
CA PHE A 282 -11.68 8.95 -1.13
C PHE A 282 -12.86 9.39 -1.98
N ASP A 283 -12.60 9.83 -3.21
CA ASP A 283 -13.63 10.19 -4.20
C ASP A 283 -14.13 8.98 -5.00
N PHE A 284 -13.79 7.77 -4.55
CA PHE A 284 -14.18 6.50 -5.17
C PHE A 284 -14.39 5.42 -4.12
N THR A 285 -15.08 4.35 -4.49
CA THR A 285 -15.20 3.14 -3.67
C THR A 285 -14.08 2.17 -4.05
N PRO A 286 -13.13 1.86 -3.13
CA PRO A 286 -12.05 0.93 -3.42
C PRO A 286 -12.55 -0.48 -3.73
N ARG A 287 -12.02 -1.11 -4.77
CA ARG A 287 -12.42 -2.41 -5.28
C ARG A 287 -11.19 -3.26 -5.67
N LEU A 288 -10.83 -4.23 -4.84
CA LEU A 288 -9.64 -5.07 -5.07
C LEU A 288 -9.73 -5.91 -6.34
N ASP A 289 -10.92 -6.32 -6.73
CA ASP A 289 -11.21 -7.08 -7.96
C ASP A 289 -11.01 -6.28 -9.26
N LYS A 290 -10.91 -4.95 -9.19
CA LYS A 290 -10.59 -4.08 -10.32
C LYS A 290 -9.08 -3.83 -10.51
N SER A 291 -8.26 -4.23 -9.54
CA SER A 291 -6.81 -4.21 -9.68
C SER A 291 -6.28 -5.55 -10.20
N PHE A 292 -5.04 -5.53 -10.70
CA PHE A 292 -4.40 -6.74 -11.20
C PHE A 292 -4.40 -7.85 -10.13
N SER A 293 -5.00 -9.01 -10.48
CA SER A 293 -4.86 -10.25 -9.70
C SER A 293 -5.00 -11.48 -10.60
N ARG A 294 -4.38 -12.59 -10.19
CA ARG A 294 -4.51 -13.92 -10.82
C ARG A 294 -5.62 -14.76 -10.17
N GLY A 295 -6.63 -14.09 -9.58
CA GLY A 295 -7.51 -14.65 -8.57
C GLY A 295 -6.89 -14.53 -7.19
N PHE A 296 -7.70 -14.65 -6.13
CA PHE A 296 -7.28 -14.45 -4.75
C PHE A 296 -7.21 -15.74 -3.97
N THR A 297 -6.31 -15.78 -2.98
CA THR A 297 -6.16 -16.87 -2.02
C THR A 297 -5.71 -16.32 -0.66
N HIS A 298 -6.07 -17.00 0.41
CA HIS A 298 -5.48 -16.81 1.74
C HIS A 298 -4.16 -17.55 1.93
N TYR A 299 -3.74 -18.28 0.89
CA TYR A 299 -2.56 -19.14 0.87
C TYR A 299 -2.62 -20.16 2.01
N PHE A 300 -1.65 -20.17 2.92
CA PHE A 300 -1.62 -21.11 4.02
C PHE A 300 -2.06 -20.52 5.39
N LEU A 301 -2.60 -19.31 5.40
CA LEU A 301 -2.93 -18.60 6.64
C LEU A 301 -3.88 -19.39 7.55
N GLN A 302 -4.88 -20.05 6.97
CA GLN A 302 -5.87 -20.89 7.69
C GLN A 302 -5.57 -22.39 7.56
N GLY A 303 -4.38 -22.77 7.12
CA GLY A 303 -3.97 -24.14 6.85
C GLY A 303 -3.68 -24.37 5.36
N ARG A 304 -3.33 -25.62 5.00
CA ARG A 304 -2.99 -25.93 3.60
C ARG A 304 -4.23 -25.94 2.72
N ASP A 305 -4.23 -25.04 1.74
CA ASP A 305 -5.24 -24.97 0.69
C ASP A 305 -4.69 -25.65 -0.60
N ARG A 306 -5.57 -26.35 -1.34
CA ARG A 306 -5.23 -26.98 -2.63
C ARG A 306 -5.51 -26.05 -3.80
N GLU A 307 -6.34 -25.03 -3.63
CA GLU A 307 -6.77 -24.11 -4.69
C GLU A 307 -5.93 -22.82 -4.76
N ILE A 308 -4.66 -22.90 -4.46
CA ILE A 308 -3.75 -21.75 -4.45
C ILE A 308 -3.22 -21.36 -5.82
N SER A 309 -3.46 -22.19 -6.85
CA SER A 309 -2.82 -22.07 -8.17
C SER A 309 -3.72 -21.40 -9.21
N SER A 310 -3.11 -20.66 -10.13
CA SER A 310 -3.72 -20.07 -11.31
C SER A 310 -3.19 -20.81 -12.54
N PHE A 311 -3.78 -21.98 -12.86
CA PHE A 311 -3.28 -22.90 -13.88
C PHE A 311 -3.49 -22.44 -15.32
N ASP A 312 -4.57 -21.66 -15.56
CA ASP A 312 -4.97 -21.31 -16.93
C ASP A 312 -4.23 -20.10 -17.47
N THR A 313 -3.86 -19.17 -16.59
CA THR A 313 -3.15 -17.96 -17.01
C THR A 313 -2.32 -17.35 -15.89
N PRO A 314 -1.12 -16.80 -16.20
CA PRO A 314 -0.32 -16.01 -15.26
C PRO A 314 -0.72 -14.53 -15.29
N LYS A 315 -1.73 -14.15 -16.10
CA LYS A 315 -2.24 -12.77 -16.25
C LYS A 315 -3.52 -12.58 -15.44
N SER A 316 -3.92 -11.33 -15.24
CA SER A 316 -5.20 -10.99 -14.61
C SER A 316 -6.36 -11.30 -15.55
N LEU A 317 -7.38 -11.96 -15.00
CA LEU A 317 -8.69 -12.05 -15.65
C LEU A 317 -9.55 -10.82 -15.30
N GLY A 318 -9.39 -10.27 -14.09
CA GLY A 318 -10.20 -9.18 -13.60
C GLY A 318 -11.60 -9.61 -13.15
N GLU A 319 -12.55 -8.68 -13.27
CA GLU A 319 -13.91 -8.85 -12.78
C GLU A 319 -14.76 -9.72 -13.74
N GLU A 320 -15.44 -10.73 -13.20
CA GLU A 320 -16.38 -11.51 -14.02
C GLU A 320 -17.61 -10.66 -14.39
N MET A 321 -17.91 -10.58 -15.68
CA MET A 321 -18.96 -9.73 -16.25
C MET A 321 -20.20 -10.51 -16.71
N GLY A 322 -20.09 -11.82 -16.85
CA GLY A 322 -21.15 -12.68 -17.34
C GLY A 322 -20.66 -13.66 -18.40
N THR A 323 -21.60 -14.16 -19.22
CA THR A 323 -21.29 -15.15 -20.24
C THR A 323 -21.65 -14.65 -21.64
N MET A 324 -20.90 -15.10 -22.63
CA MET A 324 -21.16 -14.87 -24.04
C MET A 324 -22.57 -15.42 -24.40
N LYS A 325 -23.42 -14.57 -24.96
CA LYS A 325 -24.73 -14.96 -25.46
C LYS A 325 -24.68 -15.23 -26.96
N GLU A 326 -24.22 -14.27 -27.71
CA GLU A 326 -24.23 -14.30 -29.17
C GLU A 326 -23.17 -13.40 -29.77
N GLN A 327 -22.60 -13.80 -30.92
CA GLN A 327 -21.71 -12.98 -31.76
C GLN A 327 -22.31 -12.88 -33.15
N ARG A 328 -22.63 -11.65 -33.57
CA ARG A 328 -23.22 -11.37 -34.88
C ARG A 328 -22.49 -10.23 -35.58
N GLY A 329 -21.97 -10.50 -36.76
CA GLY A 329 -21.25 -9.49 -37.54
C GLY A 329 -20.15 -8.84 -36.71
N ASN A 330 -20.27 -7.55 -36.44
CA ASN A 330 -19.28 -6.73 -35.73
C ASN A 330 -19.58 -6.48 -34.26
N TYR A 331 -20.55 -7.18 -33.65
CA TYR A 331 -20.86 -7.01 -32.22
C TYR A 331 -21.04 -8.36 -31.48
N LEU A 332 -20.93 -8.27 -30.18
CA LEU A 332 -21.12 -9.36 -29.22
C LEU A 332 -22.25 -8.98 -28.26
N THR A 333 -23.04 -9.96 -27.80
CA THR A 333 -23.99 -9.77 -26.71
C THR A 333 -23.61 -10.62 -25.51
N VAL A 334 -23.77 -10.06 -24.30
CA VAL A 334 -23.39 -10.68 -23.04
C VAL A 334 -24.63 -10.88 -22.17
N ALA A 335 -24.72 -12.06 -21.55
CA ALA A 335 -25.68 -12.35 -20.51
C ALA A 335 -25.00 -12.04 -19.15
N GLY A 336 -25.29 -10.88 -18.58
CA GLY A 336 -24.76 -10.39 -17.32
C GLY A 336 -25.51 -9.13 -16.89
N VAL A 337 -25.35 -8.74 -15.63
CA VAL A 337 -26.04 -7.58 -15.03
C VAL A 337 -25.11 -6.36 -14.84
N LYS A 338 -23.80 -6.56 -14.96
CA LYS A 338 -22.82 -5.49 -14.78
C LYS A 338 -22.65 -4.68 -16.08
N PRO A 339 -22.61 -3.33 -16.00
CA PRO A 339 -22.43 -2.50 -17.19
C PRO A 339 -21.01 -2.59 -17.74
N PHE A 340 -20.88 -2.55 -19.05
CA PHE A 340 -19.64 -2.30 -19.76
C PHE A 340 -19.56 -0.84 -20.20
N HIS A 341 -18.33 -0.33 -20.37
CA HIS A 341 -18.08 1.02 -20.84
C HIS A 341 -17.20 1.01 -22.09
N ASN A 342 -17.28 2.10 -22.87
CA ASN A 342 -16.38 2.29 -23.99
C ASN A 342 -14.92 2.35 -23.47
N GLY A 343 -14.03 1.60 -24.12
CA GLY A 343 -12.64 1.51 -23.73
C GLY A 343 -12.34 0.38 -22.72
N ASP A 344 -13.31 -0.33 -22.18
CA ASP A 344 -13.08 -1.49 -21.32
C ASP A 344 -12.26 -2.56 -22.05
N GLY A 345 -11.35 -3.20 -21.32
CA GLY A 345 -10.65 -4.41 -21.76
C GLY A 345 -11.43 -5.64 -21.32
N VAL A 346 -11.74 -6.50 -22.27
CA VAL A 346 -12.44 -7.78 -22.02
C VAL A 346 -11.54 -8.94 -22.35
N CYS A 347 -11.57 -9.99 -21.55
CA CYS A 347 -10.84 -11.21 -21.82
C CYS A 347 -11.66 -12.46 -21.52
N PHE A 348 -11.22 -13.58 -22.07
CA PHE A 348 -11.84 -14.89 -21.89
C PHE A 348 -10.81 -16.01 -22.16
N LEU A 349 -11.10 -17.22 -21.71
CA LEU A 349 -10.34 -18.40 -22.07
C LEU A 349 -11.00 -19.07 -23.28
N ASP A 350 -10.22 -19.33 -24.33
CA ASP A 350 -10.67 -20.07 -25.52
C ASP A 350 -10.84 -21.59 -25.21
N GLU A 351 -11.27 -22.35 -26.20
CA GLU A 351 -11.49 -23.79 -26.04
C GLU A 351 -10.24 -24.60 -25.69
N GLN A 352 -9.07 -24.06 -25.99
CA GLN A 352 -7.76 -24.62 -25.64
C GLN A 352 -7.27 -24.11 -24.27
N GLY A 353 -8.10 -23.30 -23.58
CA GLY A 353 -7.75 -22.68 -22.29
C GLY A 353 -6.70 -21.55 -22.41
N ARG A 354 -6.52 -20.96 -23.59
CA ARG A 354 -5.61 -19.83 -23.81
C ARG A 354 -6.34 -18.52 -23.58
N LEU A 355 -5.69 -17.59 -22.92
CA LEU A 355 -6.24 -16.27 -22.66
C LEU A 355 -6.27 -15.44 -23.95
N GLN A 356 -7.47 -15.04 -24.35
CA GLN A 356 -7.76 -14.12 -25.43
C GLN A 356 -8.36 -12.82 -24.87
N GLY A 357 -8.26 -11.70 -25.60
CA GLY A 357 -8.82 -10.44 -25.14
C GLY A 357 -9.01 -9.44 -26.26
N PHE A 358 -9.90 -8.47 -26.03
CA PHE A 358 -10.17 -7.36 -26.92
C PHE A 358 -10.53 -6.09 -26.13
N ARG A 359 -10.41 -4.94 -26.78
CA ARG A 359 -10.92 -3.65 -26.29
C ARG A 359 -12.31 -3.40 -26.84
N ILE A 360 -13.19 -2.82 -26.02
CA ILE A 360 -14.50 -2.33 -26.45
C ILE A 360 -14.34 -0.94 -27.06
N ASN A 361 -14.73 -0.77 -28.30
CA ASN A 361 -14.83 0.55 -28.95
C ASN A 361 -16.11 1.27 -28.52
N ARG A 362 -17.26 0.58 -28.63
CA ARG A 362 -18.58 1.14 -28.31
C ARG A 362 -19.45 0.13 -27.60
N VAL A 363 -20.20 0.61 -26.63
CA VAL A 363 -21.29 -0.11 -25.95
C VAL A 363 -22.63 0.49 -26.39
N ASP A 364 -23.62 -0.36 -26.71
CA ASP A 364 -24.98 0.01 -27.03
C ASP A 364 -25.96 -0.98 -26.36
N GLY A 365 -26.40 -0.61 -25.16
CA GLY A 365 -27.14 -1.52 -24.29
C GLY A 365 -26.28 -2.73 -23.92
N ASN A 366 -26.70 -3.92 -24.32
CA ASN A 366 -25.93 -5.16 -24.09
C ASN A 366 -25.10 -5.60 -25.30
N LYS A 367 -24.97 -4.75 -26.32
CA LYS A 367 -24.14 -4.99 -27.50
C LYS A 367 -22.78 -4.35 -27.31
N LEU A 368 -21.74 -5.15 -27.43
CA LEU A 368 -20.35 -4.72 -27.35
C LEU A 368 -19.74 -4.73 -28.75
N TYR A 369 -19.23 -3.61 -29.19
CA TYR A 369 -18.54 -3.45 -30.48
C TYR A 369 -17.02 -3.42 -30.19
N PRO A 370 -16.26 -4.48 -30.55
CA PRO A 370 -14.82 -4.50 -30.38
C PRO A 370 -14.09 -3.44 -31.22
N ALA A 371 -12.92 -3.02 -30.76
CA ALA A 371 -12.05 -2.09 -31.48
C ALA A 371 -11.25 -2.75 -32.63
N GLY A 372 -11.31 -4.07 -32.76
CA GLY A 372 -10.62 -4.87 -33.79
C GLY A 372 -11.24 -6.25 -33.91
N ASP A 373 -10.59 -7.10 -34.68
CA ASP A 373 -11.06 -8.47 -34.90
C ASP A 373 -11.03 -9.30 -33.60
N VAL A 374 -12.09 -9.99 -33.33
CA VAL A 374 -12.23 -10.90 -32.19
C VAL A 374 -12.48 -12.31 -32.69
N PRO A 375 -11.74 -13.32 -32.22
CA PRO A 375 -11.97 -14.70 -32.59
C PRO A 375 -13.40 -15.11 -32.23
N ARG A 376 -13.92 -16.14 -32.92
CA ARG A 376 -15.27 -16.64 -32.60
C ARG A 376 -15.33 -17.17 -31.18
N ILE A 377 -16.22 -16.60 -30.39
CA ILE A 377 -16.45 -16.97 -28.97
C ILE A 377 -17.67 -17.85 -28.90
N LYS A 378 -17.56 -19.04 -28.31
CA LYS A 378 -18.70 -19.93 -28.09
C LYS A 378 -19.72 -19.33 -27.12
N PRO A 379 -21.01 -19.56 -27.32
CA PRO A 379 -22.02 -19.24 -26.32
C PRO A 379 -21.71 -19.87 -24.96
N ARG A 380 -22.05 -19.18 -23.86
CA ARG A 380 -21.76 -19.53 -22.46
C ARG A 380 -20.28 -19.41 -22.04
N THR A 381 -19.36 -18.99 -22.91
CA THR A 381 -17.98 -18.64 -22.48
C THR A 381 -18.04 -17.50 -21.47
N ARG A 382 -17.36 -17.64 -20.34
CA ARG A 382 -17.25 -16.60 -19.30
C ARG A 382 -16.41 -15.45 -19.83
N LEU A 383 -16.88 -14.24 -19.65
CA LEU A 383 -16.20 -13.01 -20.02
C LEU A 383 -15.82 -12.23 -18.78
N PHE A 384 -14.61 -11.68 -18.80
CA PHE A 384 -14.03 -10.94 -17.69
C PHE A 384 -13.61 -9.55 -18.17
N ARG A 385 -13.74 -8.53 -17.29
CA ARG A 385 -13.22 -7.20 -17.50
C ARG A 385 -11.86 -7.08 -16.79
N ASN A 386 -10.79 -7.13 -17.56
CA ASN A 386 -9.42 -7.01 -17.04
C ASN A 386 -8.90 -5.57 -17.05
N PHE A 387 -9.65 -4.63 -17.59
CA PHE A 387 -9.39 -3.20 -17.58
C PHE A 387 -10.71 -2.43 -17.56
N ASP A 388 -10.98 -1.70 -16.48
CA ASP A 388 -12.17 -0.86 -16.31
C ASP A 388 -11.81 0.60 -16.64
N GLN A 389 -12.20 1.08 -17.81
CA GLN A 389 -11.84 2.41 -18.30
C GLN A 389 -12.40 3.53 -17.43
N GLU A 390 -13.59 3.37 -16.89
CA GLU A 390 -14.20 4.38 -16.03
C GLU A 390 -13.51 4.45 -14.68
N PHE A 391 -13.20 3.31 -14.08
CA PHE A 391 -12.46 3.23 -12.83
C PHE A 391 -11.06 3.82 -12.96
N GLU A 392 -10.33 3.48 -14.02
CA GLU A 392 -9.02 4.05 -14.30
C GLU A 392 -9.08 5.57 -14.51
N ARG A 393 -10.13 6.09 -15.17
CA ARG A 393 -10.34 7.53 -15.34
C ARG A 393 -10.54 8.26 -14.01
N ILE A 394 -11.19 7.62 -13.04
CA ILE A 394 -11.34 8.17 -11.68
C ILE A 394 -9.98 8.20 -10.99
N LEU A 395 -9.24 7.09 -11.03
CA LEU A 395 -7.94 6.98 -10.38
C LEU A 395 -6.85 7.84 -11.03
N ALA A 396 -6.97 8.17 -12.32
CA ALA A 396 -6.03 9.07 -13.01
C ALA A 396 -6.10 10.52 -12.50
N ARG A 397 -7.15 10.89 -11.75
CA ARG A 397 -7.29 12.22 -11.15
C ARG A 397 -6.83 12.21 -9.68
N LYS A 398 -6.92 13.36 -9.02
CA LYS A 398 -6.86 13.43 -7.55
C LYS A 398 -8.05 12.64 -7.01
N SER A 399 -7.79 11.48 -6.45
CA SER A 399 -8.83 10.52 -5.99
C SER A 399 -8.86 10.34 -4.48
N ALA A 400 -7.95 10.97 -3.77
CA ALA A 400 -7.93 11.01 -2.31
C ALA A 400 -7.42 12.35 -1.79
N GLU A 401 -7.82 12.68 -0.59
CA GLU A 401 -7.28 13.79 0.21
C GLU A 401 -7.00 13.31 1.62
N ARG A 402 -5.80 13.64 2.14
CA ARG A 402 -5.40 13.37 3.52
C ARG A 402 -5.23 14.67 4.26
N LYS A 403 -5.91 14.82 5.42
CA LYS A 403 -5.84 16.00 6.26
C LYS A 403 -5.63 15.62 7.71
N ILE A 404 -4.82 16.44 8.40
CA ILE A 404 -4.57 16.36 9.84
C ILE A 404 -5.56 17.30 10.53
N GLY A 405 -6.28 16.78 11.51
CA GLY A 405 -7.20 17.57 12.29
C GLY A 405 -6.47 18.57 13.19
N VAL A 406 -6.86 19.86 13.15
CA VAL A 406 -6.33 20.90 14.02
C VAL A 406 -7.45 21.64 14.73
N GLY A 407 -7.31 21.82 16.05
CA GLY A 407 -8.15 22.67 16.88
C GLY A 407 -7.50 24.01 17.18
N TRP A 408 -8.31 25.05 17.31
CA TRP A 408 -7.88 26.40 17.64
C TRP A 408 -8.43 26.83 18.99
N GLU A 409 -7.60 27.48 19.79
CA GLU A 409 -7.98 28.13 21.03
C GLU A 409 -7.48 29.59 21.00
N LEU A 410 -8.39 30.54 21.09
CA LEU A 410 -8.07 31.99 21.20
C LEU A 410 -8.32 32.43 22.63
N ALA A 411 -7.27 32.88 23.29
CA ALA A 411 -7.34 33.37 24.67
C ALA A 411 -6.96 34.88 24.76
N ASP A 412 -7.61 35.59 25.70
CA ASP A 412 -7.24 36.92 26.04
C ASP A 412 -5.94 36.98 26.86
N THR A 413 -5.07 37.94 26.56
CA THR A 413 -3.88 38.25 27.37
C THR A 413 -3.96 39.69 27.85
N PRO A 414 -3.20 40.12 28.86
CA PRO A 414 -3.24 41.53 29.34
C PRO A 414 -3.00 42.58 28.25
N SER A 415 -2.17 42.26 27.25
CA SER A 415 -1.74 43.18 26.19
C SER A 415 -2.22 42.79 24.78
N GLY A 416 -3.14 41.82 24.64
CA GLY A 416 -3.63 41.39 23.35
C GLY A 416 -4.28 40.01 23.40
N PHE A 417 -3.86 39.09 22.51
CA PHE A 417 -4.44 37.75 22.36
C PHE A 417 -3.37 36.70 22.21
N ALA A 418 -3.68 35.47 22.62
CA ALA A 418 -2.88 34.27 22.33
C ALA A 418 -3.71 33.29 21.50
N LEU A 419 -3.19 32.86 20.36
CA LEU A 419 -3.79 31.82 19.52
C LEU A 419 -3.00 30.55 19.67
N THR A 420 -3.65 29.51 20.14
CA THR A 420 -3.06 28.15 20.24
C THR A 420 -3.66 27.25 19.18
N ALA A 421 -2.79 26.58 18.40
CA ALA A 421 -3.15 25.48 17.54
C ALA A 421 -2.77 24.17 18.24
N ALA A 422 -3.64 23.16 18.17
CA ALA A 422 -3.36 21.82 18.64
C ALA A 422 -3.82 20.82 17.59
N ASP A 423 -2.92 19.91 17.15
CA ASP A 423 -3.28 18.85 16.22
C ASP A 423 -3.85 17.61 16.94
N GLU A 424 -4.27 16.61 16.13
CA GLU A 424 -4.82 15.35 16.63
C GLU A 424 -3.81 14.47 17.37
N ASP A 425 -2.51 14.71 17.19
CA ASP A 425 -1.41 14.00 17.88
C ASP A 425 -1.02 14.68 19.21
N GLY A 426 -1.63 15.85 19.52
CA GLY A 426 -1.36 16.62 20.74
C GLY A 426 -0.20 17.58 20.63
N ASN A 427 0.37 17.80 19.44
CA ASN A 427 1.35 18.87 19.23
C ASN A 427 0.65 20.22 19.39
N ARG A 428 1.28 21.15 20.13
CA ARG A 428 0.71 22.47 20.41
C ARG A 428 1.72 23.56 20.07
N ILE A 429 1.21 24.63 19.47
CA ILE A 429 1.95 25.88 19.27
C ILE A 429 1.07 27.05 19.68
N THR A 430 1.64 28.01 20.41
CA THR A 430 0.95 29.22 20.82
C THR A 430 1.69 30.46 20.29
N LEU A 431 0.95 31.32 19.63
CA LEU A 431 1.43 32.62 19.17
C LEU A 431 0.73 33.72 19.97
N SER A 432 1.49 34.69 20.51
CA SER A 432 0.96 35.84 21.24
C SER A 432 1.02 37.07 20.34
N PHE A 433 -0.07 37.81 20.29
CA PHE A 433 -0.23 39.01 19.51
C PHE A 433 -0.44 40.19 20.45
N LEU A 434 0.42 41.19 20.38
CA LEU A 434 0.22 42.48 21.07
C LEU A 434 -0.74 43.32 20.24
N TYR A 435 -1.95 43.51 20.75
CA TYR A 435 -2.98 44.22 20.01
C TYR A 435 -3.90 45.00 20.99
N PRO A 436 -4.22 46.27 20.70
CA PRO A 436 -5.19 47.02 21.51
C PRO A 436 -6.55 46.34 21.49
N LYS A 437 -7.12 46.14 22.66
CA LYS A 437 -8.43 45.52 22.79
C LYS A 437 -9.51 46.61 22.68
N GLU A 438 -10.40 46.43 21.72
CA GLU A 438 -11.58 47.24 21.56
C GLU A 438 -12.83 46.37 21.59
N LEU A 439 -13.93 46.90 22.13
CA LEU A 439 -15.22 46.23 22.15
C LEU A 439 -15.76 46.12 20.72
N ALA A 440 -16.03 44.89 20.29
CA ALA A 440 -16.64 44.66 19.00
C ALA A 440 -18.10 45.11 18.99
N ARG A 441 -18.53 45.80 17.93
CA ARG A 441 -19.94 46.26 17.77
C ARG A 441 -20.91 45.08 17.57
N THR A 442 -20.41 43.93 17.08
CA THR A 442 -21.19 42.71 16.87
C THR A 442 -20.36 41.48 17.31
N PRO A 443 -20.98 40.38 17.75
CA PRO A 443 -20.26 39.15 18.10
C PRO A 443 -19.39 38.65 16.92
N GLN A 444 -18.11 38.43 17.20
CA GLN A 444 -17.12 38.06 16.16
C GLN A 444 -16.82 36.52 16.09
N SER A 445 -17.41 35.72 16.96
CA SER A 445 -17.13 34.28 17.09
C SER A 445 -17.30 33.50 15.78
N GLU A 446 -18.37 33.78 15.04
CA GLU A 446 -18.65 33.09 13.77
C GLU A 446 -17.66 33.49 12.65
N ASN A 447 -17.32 34.78 12.64
CA ASN A 447 -16.35 35.33 11.69
C ASN A 447 -14.95 34.79 11.97
N LEU A 448 -14.52 34.75 13.24
CA LEU A 448 -13.23 34.11 13.64
C LEU A 448 -13.18 32.63 13.26
N ARG A 449 -14.25 31.87 13.53
CA ARG A 449 -14.35 30.48 13.09
C ARG A 449 -14.17 30.33 11.57
N THR A 450 -14.85 31.18 10.80
CA THR A 450 -14.76 31.19 9.35
C THR A 450 -13.36 31.53 8.86
N GLN A 451 -12.68 32.51 9.47
CA GLN A 451 -11.32 32.91 9.04
C GLN A 451 -10.27 31.87 9.46
N LEU A 452 -10.29 31.37 10.70
CA LEU A 452 -9.40 30.32 11.19
C LEU A 452 -9.64 28.97 10.50
N GLY A 453 -10.84 28.79 9.91
CA GLY A 453 -11.18 27.61 9.11
C GLY A 453 -10.60 27.61 7.71
N LYS A 454 -10.05 28.72 7.22
CA LYS A 454 -9.48 28.84 5.86
C LYS A 454 -8.04 28.34 5.82
N LEU A 455 -7.84 27.03 5.92
CA LEU A 455 -6.53 26.41 5.94
C LEU A 455 -5.92 26.16 4.53
N GLY A 456 -6.65 26.53 3.48
CA GLY A 456 -6.16 26.48 2.09
C GLY A 456 -5.60 25.14 1.66
N ASN A 457 -4.45 25.15 0.99
CA ASN A 457 -3.75 23.96 0.50
C ASN A 457 -2.82 23.32 1.56
N THR A 458 -2.94 23.71 2.84
CA THR A 458 -2.16 23.11 3.92
C THR A 458 -2.59 21.65 4.17
N PRO A 459 -1.77 20.82 4.81
CA PRO A 459 -2.15 19.46 5.20
C PRO A 459 -3.19 19.40 6.33
N PHE A 460 -3.68 20.54 6.82
CA PHE A 460 -4.58 20.61 7.97
C PHE A 460 -6.04 20.82 7.58
N GLU A 461 -6.96 20.35 8.44
CA GLU A 461 -8.38 20.71 8.44
C GLU A 461 -8.84 21.01 9.88
N VAL A 462 -9.82 21.90 10.03
CA VAL A 462 -10.34 22.23 11.36
C VAL A 462 -11.13 21.06 11.93
N MET A 463 -10.75 20.60 13.12
CA MET A 463 -11.57 19.67 13.89
C MET A 463 -12.86 20.35 14.34
N PRO A 464 -14.01 19.64 14.37
CA PRO A 464 -15.20 20.15 15.02
C PRO A 464 -14.84 20.45 16.49
N LEU A 465 -15.02 21.70 16.92
CA LEU A 465 -14.75 22.10 18.29
C LEU A 465 -15.65 21.30 19.24
N GLY A 466 -15.06 20.33 19.94
CA GLY A 466 -15.67 19.70 21.11
C GLY A 466 -15.86 20.80 22.16
N GLY A 467 -17.11 21.05 22.51
CA GLY A 467 -17.48 22.19 23.31
C GLY A 467 -16.67 22.39 24.60
N THR A 468 -15.92 23.46 24.61
CA THR A 468 -15.72 24.29 25.79
C THR A 468 -16.01 25.69 25.33
N ASP A 469 -16.91 26.36 26.05
CA ASP A 469 -17.41 27.69 25.73
C ASP A 469 -16.25 28.66 25.48
N SER A 470 -16.33 29.30 24.32
CA SER A 470 -15.42 30.36 23.89
C SER A 470 -15.30 31.47 24.95
N PRO A 471 -14.14 32.11 25.08
CA PRO A 471 -14.04 33.35 25.85
C PRO A 471 -15.09 34.31 25.37
N SER A 472 -15.65 35.09 26.30
CA SER A 472 -16.74 36.01 26.05
C SER A 472 -16.53 36.81 24.77
N ALA A 473 -17.42 36.63 23.81
CA ALA A 473 -17.37 37.22 22.46
C ALA A 473 -17.46 38.76 22.41
N THR A 474 -17.11 39.44 23.51
CA THR A 474 -17.20 40.90 23.69
C THR A 474 -15.91 41.63 23.34
N THR A 475 -14.78 40.96 23.25
CA THR A 475 -13.51 41.57 22.82
C THR A 475 -12.94 40.84 21.62
N ALA A 476 -12.83 41.48 20.48
CA ALA A 476 -12.19 40.90 19.28
C ALA A 476 -11.27 41.97 18.64
N PRO A 477 -10.20 41.55 17.97
CA PRO A 477 -9.35 42.46 17.23
C PRO A 477 -10.13 43.14 16.10
N VAL A 478 -9.99 44.47 15.98
CA VAL A 478 -10.74 45.33 15.04
C VAL A 478 -10.29 45.15 13.58
N SER A 479 -9.17 44.49 13.31
CA SER A 479 -8.64 44.36 11.96
C SER A 479 -8.18 42.91 11.63
N TYR A 480 -8.80 42.34 10.58
CA TYR A 480 -8.47 41.01 10.04
C TYR A 480 -7.16 40.93 9.25
N THR A 481 -6.64 42.07 8.81
CA THR A 481 -5.45 42.13 7.93
C THR A 481 -4.20 41.62 8.62
N HIS A 482 -4.10 41.69 9.94
CA HIS A 482 -2.93 41.26 10.72
C HIS A 482 -2.91 39.75 10.99
N LEU A 483 -4.05 39.05 11.02
CA LEU A 483 -4.09 37.58 11.14
C LEU A 483 -3.68 36.89 9.84
N ARG A 484 -3.86 37.51 8.67
CA ARG A 484 -3.40 37.02 7.39
C ARG A 484 -1.89 37.18 7.14
N ALA A 485 -1.24 38.13 7.82
CA ALA A 485 0.20 38.40 7.58
C ALA A 485 1.14 37.32 8.10
N HIS A 486 0.64 36.31 8.79
CA HIS A 486 1.40 35.19 9.34
C HIS A 486 1.07 33.83 8.66
N GLU A 487 0.35 33.84 7.54
CA GLU A 487 0.11 32.61 6.71
C GLU A 487 1.34 32.16 5.91
N THR A 488 2.48 32.80 6.09
CA THR A 488 3.76 32.38 5.46
C THR A 488 4.65 31.68 6.49
#